data_938f66a0b860328616b3d34e2b1f1db1
#
_entry.id   938f66a0b860328616b3d34e2b1f1db1
#
_cell.length_a   1.000
_cell.length_b   1.000
_cell.length_c   1.000
_cell.angle_alpha   90.00
_cell.angle_beta   90.00
_cell.angle_gamma   90.00
#
_symmetry.space_group_name_H-M   'P 1'
#
loop_
_entity.id
_entity.type
_entity.pdbx_description
1 polymer ?
#
loop_
_entity_poly.entity_id
_entity_poly.type
_entity_poly.pdbx_seq_one_letter_code
_entity_poly.pdbx_strand_id
1 'polypeptide(L)'
;MAAVLGLGIIGLVFPEFKDAPAWLERAETIMAGHLENDFFADSGHRELCTQYHKTCLRDISYVALTSQHNGRPSPLLQGANGQALERACDWLARLIMPTGETPPLHSAVFSTDHAVYSLVSAIHFKR
;
A
#
# COMPACT_ATOMS: atom_id res chain seq x y z
N MET A 1 7.84 -0.43 7.84
CA MET A 1 6.49 -0.70 7.29
C MET A 1 5.80 -1.89 7.98
N ALA A 2 6.40 -3.06 8.14
CA ALA A 2 5.74 -4.25 8.72
C ALA A 2 5.09 -4.04 10.10
N ALA A 3 5.74 -3.33 11.02
CA ALA A 3 5.16 -3.02 12.33
C ALA A 3 3.91 -2.12 12.21
N VAL A 4 3.90 -1.19 11.26
CA VAL A 4 2.77 -0.30 11.01
C VAL A 4 1.60 -1.06 10.40
N LEU A 5 1.88 -2.00 9.49
CA LEU A 5 0.88 -2.95 8.98
C LEU A 5 0.23 -3.73 10.12
N GLY A 6 1.05 -4.34 11.00
CA GLY A 6 0.56 -5.08 12.17
C GLY A 6 -0.36 -4.23 13.05
N LEU A 7 0.06 -3.01 13.35
CA LEU A 7 -0.72 -2.07 14.16
C LEU A 7 -2.09 -1.77 13.53
N GLY A 8 -2.11 -1.50 12.23
CA GLY A 8 -3.36 -1.23 11.49
C GLY A 8 -4.30 -2.44 11.45
N ILE A 9 -3.76 -3.62 11.18
CA ILE A 9 -4.55 -4.86 11.11
C ILE A 9 -5.11 -5.24 12.48
N ILE A 10 -4.31 -5.15 13.56
CA ILE A 10 -4.80 -5.43 14.92
C ILE A 10 -5.96 -4.47 15.27
N GLY A 11 -5.81 -3.17 14.98
CA GLY A 11 -6.86 -2.19 15.21
C GLY A 11 -8.16 -2.45 14.41
N LEU A 12 -8.06 -3.12 13.25
CA LEU A 12 -9.20 -3.47 12.41
C LEU A 12 -9.86 -4.79 12.83
N VAL A 13 -9.05 -5.80 13.17
CA VAL A 13 -9.52 -7.18 13.40
C VAL A 13 -10.01 -7.38 14.84
N PHE A 14 -9.50 -6.61 15.78
CA PHE A 14 -9.86 -6.71 17.19
C PHE A 14 -10.45 -5.40 17.73
N PRO A 15 -11.63 -4.99 17.22
CA PRO A 15 -12.27 -3.73 17.61
C PRO A 15 -12.70 -3.69 19.09
N GLU A 16 -12.75 -4.83 19.77
CA GLU A 16 -13.05 -4.95 21.18
C GLU A 16 -11.97 -4.39 22.12
N PHE A 17 -10.75 -4.20 21.63
CA PHE A 17 -9.72 -3.54 22.44
C PHE A 17 -10.00 -2.03 22.51
N LYS A 18 -9.92 -1.49 23.73
CA LYS A 18 -10.16 -0.07 24.01
C LYS A 18 -9.34 0.86 23.12
N ASP A 19 -8.10 0.49 22.84
CA ASP A 19 -7.15 1.31 22.10
C ASP A 19 -7.09 0.99 20.59
N ALA A 20 -7.91 0.03 20.12
CA ALA A 20 -7.93 -0.38 18.72
C ALA A 20 -8.16 0.79 17.74
N PRO A 21 -9.09 1.74 17.98
CA PRO A 21 -9.26 2.90 17.11
C PRO A 21 -8.02 3.77 17.02
N ALA A 22 -7.33 3.99 18.14
CA ALA A 22 -6.12 4.80 18.19
C ALA A 22 -4.94 4.12 17.45
N TRP A 23 -4.83 2.80 17.54
CA TRP A 23 -3.82 2.03 16.79
C TRP A 23 -4.04 2.14 15.29
N LEU A 24 -5.29 2.01 14.85
CA LEU A 24 -5.62 2.14 13.44
C LEU A 24 -5.36 3.55 12.91
N GLU A 25 -5.81 4.57 13.63
CA GLU A 25 -5.57 5.98 13.26
C GLU A 25 -4.07 6.27 13.17
N ARG A 26 -3.28 5.77 14.13
CA ARG A 26 -1.83 5.92 14.12
C ARG A 26 -1.19 5.24 12.91
N ALA A 27 -1.63 4.02 12.58
CA ALA A 27 -1.13 3.31 11.41
C ALA A 27 -1.46 4.06 10.11
N GLU A 28 -2.70 4.51 9.92
CA GLU A 28 -3.13 5.25 8.74
C GLU A 28 -2.38 6.58 8.61
N THR A 29 -2.13 7.30 9.71
CA THR A 29 -1.33 8.54 9.72
C THR A 29 0.10 8.30 9.25
N ILE A 30 0.74 7.25 9.75
CA ILE A 30 2.12 6.90 9.35
C ILE A 30 2.14 6.49 7.87
N MET A 31 1.19 5.67 7.43
CA MET A 31 1.09 5.23 6.03
C MET A 31 0.83 6.40 5.07
N ALA A 32 0.01 7.37 5.46
CA ALA A 32 -0.20 8.61 4.69
C ALA A 32 1.11 9.39 4.56
N GLY A 33 1.89 9.49 5.63
CA GLY A 33 3.23 10.09 5.59
C GLY A 33 4.20 9.36 4.65
N HIS A 34 4.11 8.03 4.55
CA HIS A 34 4.89 7.26 3.57
C HIS A 34 4.45 7.56 2.12
N LEU A 35 3.14 7.67 1.86
CA LEU A 35 2.65 8.06 0.53
C LEU A 35 3.15 9.44 0.10
N GLU A 36 3.24 10.37 1.03
CA GLU A 36 3.70 11.73 0.76
C GLU A 36 5.22 11.81 0.57
N ASN A 37 5.99 11.08 1.36
CA ASN A 37 7.43 11.30 1.49
C ASN A 37 8.31 10.25 0.82
N ASP A 38 7.83 9.01 0.62
CA ASP A 38 8.66 7.92 0.11
C ASP A 38 8.57 7.72 -1.40
N PHE A 39 7.75 8.50 -2.08
CA PHE A 39 7.59 8.45 -3.52
C PHE A 39 8.06 9.74 -4.18
N PHE A 40 8.69 9.62 -5.35
CA PHE A 40 9.04 10.75 -6.19
C PHE A 40 7.80 11.31 -6.93
N ALA A 41 7.99 12.43 -7.62
CA ALA A 41 6.94 13.05 -8.42
C ALA A 41 6.39 12.13 -9.53
N ASP A 42 7.23 11.23 -10.06
CA ASP A 42 6.85 10.20 -11.04
C ASP A 42 6.22 8.96 -10.40
N SER A 43 6.09 8.96 -9.07
CA SER A 43 5.54 7.88 -8.24
C SER A 43 6.43 6.63 -8.09
N GLY A 44 7.69 6.67 -8.51
CA GLY A 44 8.69 5.68 -8.14
C GLY A 44 9.09 5.81 -6.68
N HIS A 45 9.39 4.69 -6.03
CA HIS A 45 9.83 4.70 -4.63
C HIS A 45 11.25 5.28 -4.49
N ARG A 46 11.50 6.10 -3.47
CA ARG A 46 12.79 6.79 -3.24
C ARG A 46 13.97 5.86 -3.04
N GLU A 47 13.75 4.65 -2.56
CA GLU A 47 14.78 3.61 -2.46
C GLU A 47 15.22 3.05 -3.81
N LEU A 48 14.57 3.46 -4.91
CA LEU A 48 14.84 3.01 -6.29
C LEU A 48 14.82 1.48 -6.44
N CYS A 49 14.12 0.78 -5.54
CA CYS A 49 14.04 -0.67 -5.45
C CYS A 49 12.60 -1.14 -5.68
N THR A 50 12.38 -1.97 -6.69
CA THR A 50 11.04 -2.49 -7.00
C THR A 50 10.46 -3.32 -5.88
N GLN A 51 11.29 -4.00 -5.08
CA GLN A 51 10.83 -4.78 -3.93
C GLN A 51 10.27 -3.88 -2.82
N TYR A 52 10.94 -2.77 -2.51
CA TYR A 52 10.44 -1.83 -1.50
C TYR A 52 9.19 -1.10 -1.98
N HIS A 53 9.12 -0.75 -3.25
CA HIS A 53 7.91 -0.20 -3.86
C HIS A 53 6.72 -1.16 -3.67
N LYS A 54 6.88 -2.43 -4.03
CA LYS A 54 5.85 -3.47 -3.83
C LYS A 54 5.44 -3.64 -2.38
N THR A 55 6.41 -3.67 -1.47
CA THR A 55 6.15 -3.84 -0.03
C THR A 55 5.35 -2.67 0.53
N CYS A 56 5.72 -1.43 0.19
CA CYS A 56 4.96 -0.25 0.57
C CYS A 56 3.51 -0.31 0.07
N LEU A 57 3.33 -0.57 -1.22
CA LEU A 57 1.99 -0.66 -1.82
C LEU A 57 1.16 -1.76 -1.18
N ARG A 58 1.74 -2.95 -0.98
CA ARG A 58 1.05 -4.08 -0.34
C ARG A 58 0.54 -3.69 1.04
N ASP A 59 1.41 -3.16 1.88
CA ASP A 59 1.10 -2.90 3.28
C ASP A 59 0.04 -1.80 3.42
N ILE A 60 0.16 -0.72 2.65
CA ILE A 60 -0.81 0.39 2.62
C ILE A 60 -2.15 -0.09 2.06
N SER A 61 -2.12 -0.79 0.92
CA SER A 61 -3.34 -1.29 0.28
C SER A 61 -4.08 -2.29 1.16
N TYR A 62 -3.35 -3.12 1.89
CA TYR A 62 -3.94 -4.13 2.77
C TYR A 62 -4.75 -3.47 3.89
N VAL A 63 -4.19 -2.48 4.59
CA VAL A 63 -4.91 -1.74 5.64
C VAL A 63 -6.10 -0.98 5.04
N ALA A 64 -5.89 -0.27 3.94
CA ALA A 64 -6.91 0.55 3.29
C ALA A 64 -8.12 -0.28 2.82
N LEU A 65 -7.88 -1.39 2.11
CA LEU A 65 -8.94 -2.26 1.58
C LEU A 65 -9.63 -3.07 2.69
N THR A 66 -8.89 -3.53 3.71
CA THR A 66 -9.48 -4.21 4.87
C THR A 66 -10.39 -3.25 5.64
N SER A 67 -9.97 -2.00 5.83
CA SER A 67 -10.79 -0.96 6.45
C SER A 67 -12.13 -0.79 5.70
N GLN A 68 -12.04 -0.65 4.38
CA GLN A 68 -13.21 -0.49 3.52
C GLN A 68 -14.12 -1.73 3.51
N HIS A 69 -13.54 -2.93 3.49
CA HIS A 69 -14.30 -4.18 3.55
C HIS A 69 -15.09 -4.30 4.86
N ASN A 70 -14.56 -3.75 5.96
CA ASN A 70 -15.25 -3.65 7.24
C ASN A 70 -16.23 -2.46 7.34
N GLY A 71 -16.57 -1.83 6.21
CA GLY A 71 -17.55 -0.72 6.18
C GLY A 71 -17.00 0.61 6.70
N ARG A 72 -15.70 0.73 6.97
CA ARG A 72 -15.05 1.94 7.44
C ARG A 72 -14.30 2.62 6.28
N PRO A 73 -14.64 3.86 5.90
CA PRO A 73 -13.87 4.57 4.89
C PRO A 73 -12.44 4.84 5.39
N SER A 74 -11.44 4.40 4.60
CA SER A 74 -10.04 4.66 4.94
C SER A 74 -9.57 5.99 4.34
N PRO A 75 -8.90 6.84 5.12
CA PRO A 75 -8.29 8.07 4.62
C PRO A 75 -7.19 7.82 3.59
N LEU A 76 -6.63 6.59 3.54
CA LEU A 76 -5.62 6.18 2.55
C LEU A 76 -6.19 6.02 1.13
N LEU A 77 -7.52 5.87 1.00
CA LEU A 77 -8.22 5.77 -0.30
C LEU A 77 -8.89 7.08 -0.72
N GLN A 78 -8.70 8.16 0.03
CA GLN A 78 -9.40 9.42 -0.19
C GLN A 78 -8.44 10.57 -0.49
N GLY A 79 -8.94 11.57 -1.22
CA GLY A 79 -8.22 12.82 -1.47
C GLY A 79 -6.82 12.62 -2.05
N ALA A 80 -5.86 13.35 -1.54
CA ALA A 80 -4.46 13.32 -2.01
C ALA A 80 -3.80 11.94 -1.78
N ASN A 81 -4.11 11.26 -0.66
CA ASN A 81 -3.58 9.94 -0.35
C ASN A 81 -4.06 8.89 -1.37
N GLY A 82 -5.37 8.87 -1.66
CA GLY A 82 -5.93 7.95 -2.65
C GLY A 82 -5.32 8.16 -4.03
N GLN A 83 -5.14 9.42 -4.45
CA GLN A 83 -4.48 9.75 -5.71
C GLN A 83 -3.00 9.34 -5.74
N ALA A 84 -2.28 9.53 -4.63
CA ALA A 84 -0.88 9.11 -4.53
C ALA A 84 -0.74 7.59 -4.59
N LEU A 85 -1.59 6.86 -3.87
CA LEU A 85 -1.62 5.41 -3.89
C LEU A 85 -1.95 4.88 -5.30
N GLU A 86 -2.93 5.47 -5.97
CA GLU A 86 -3.31 5.11 -7.34
C GLU A 86 -2.15 5.31 -8.33
N ARG A 87 -1.48 6.47 -8.29
CA ARG A 87 -0.31 6.73 -9.15
C ARG A 87 0.83 5.76 -8.89
N ALA A 88 1.09 5.40 -7.62
CA ALA A 88 2.12 4.43 -7.29
C ALA A 88 1.75 3.01 -7.77
N CYS A 89 0.47 2.66 -7.76
CA CYS A 89 -0.04 1.43 -8.37
C CYS A 89 0.14 1.44 -9.90
N ASP A 90 -0.18 2.54 -10.56
CA ASP A 90 -0.01 2.71 -12.01
C ASP A 90 1.47 2.59 -12.42
N TRP A 91 2.36 3.16 -11.62
CA TRP A 91 3.80 3.06 -11.85
C TRP A 91 4.27 1.61 -11.80
N LEU A 92 3.85 0.85 -10.78
CA LEU A 92 4.17 -0.57 -10.68
C LEU A 92 3.57 -1.39 -11.84
N ALA A 93 2.32 -1.13 -12.21
CA ALA A 93 1.65 -1.83 -13.29
C ALA A 93 2.40 -1.70 -14.62
N ARG A 94 3.01 -0.54 -14.88
CA ARG A 94 3.82 -0.30 -16.09
C ARG A 94 5.16 -1.03 -16.10
N LEU A 95 5.64 -1.50 -14.95
CA LEU A 95 6.88 -2.25 -14.84
C LEU A 95 6.67 -3.76 -14.96
N ILE A 96 5.43 -4.24 -14.90
CA ILE A 96 5.16 -5.67 -15.01
C ILE A 96 5.49 -6.14 -16.42
N MET A 97 6.44 -7.08 -16.49
CA MET A 97 6.86 -7.69 -17.75
C MET A 97 5.82 -8.70 -18.25
N PRO A 98 5.85 -9.08 -19.55
CA PRO A 98 4.96 -10.11 -20.08
C PRO A 98 5.01 -11.45 -19.34
N THR A 99 6.10 -11.72 -18.62
CA THR A 99 6.27 -12.90 -17.74
C THR A 99 5.46 -12.82 -16.44
N GLY A 100 4.87 -11.64 -16.12
CA GLY A 100 4.20 -11.40 -14.85
C GLY A 100 5.13 -10.98 -13.71
N GLU A 101 6.42 -10.82 -13.99
CA GLU A 101 7.42 -10.39 -13.01
C GLU A 101 7.71 -8.90 -13.13
N THR A 102 8.23 -8.32 -12.08
CA THR A 102 8.82 -6.97 -12.13
C THR A 102 10.34 -7.06 -12.27
N PRO A 103 11.00 -6.14 -13.03
CA PRO A 103 12.44 -6.12 -13.14
C PRO A 103 13.08 -5.89 -11.75
N PRO A 104 14.18 -6.61 -11.44
CA PRO A 104 14.87 -6.46 -10.17
C PRO A 104 15.74 -5.20 -10.19
N LEU A 105 15.16 -4.05 -9.88
CA LEU A 105 15.92 -2.81 -9.75
C LEU A 105 16.60 -2.76 -8.38
N HIS A 106 17.88 -2.44 -8.37
CA HIS A 106 18.77 -2.38 -7.20
C HIS A 106 18.75 -3.69 -6.38
N SER A 107 18.39 -3.64 -5.10
CA SER A 107 18.39 -4.79 -4.18
C SER A 107 17.20 -5.73 -4.36
N ALA A 108 16.40 -5.57 -5.40
CA ALA A 108 15.28 -6.46 -5.67
C ALA A 108 15.74 -7.78 -6.28
N VAL A 109 14.88 -8.79 -6.19
CA VAL A 109 15.00 -10.06 -6.92
C VAL A 109 13.84 -10.22 -7.90
N PHE A 110 13.99 -11.06 -8.91
CA PHE A 110 12.83 -11.45 -9.74
C PHE A 110 11.79 -12.12 -8.85
N SER A 111 10.59 -11.62 -8.88
CA SER A 111 9.48 -12.20 -8.14
C SER A 111 8.16 -11.96 -8.84
N THR A 112 7.30 -12.96 -8.83
CA THR A 112 5.88 -12.84 -9.09
C THR A 112 5.20 -12.67 -7.74
N ASP A 113 4.56 -11.54 -7.53
CA ASP A 113 3.84 -11.28 -6.29
C ASP A 113 2.35 -11.08 -6.60
N HIS A 114 1.66 -12.20 -6.79
CA HIS A 114 0.23 -12.20 -7.14
C HIS A 114 -0.63 -11.47 -6.11
N ALA A 115 -0.27 -11.51 -4.83
CA ALA A 115 -1.00 -10.79 -3.79
C ALA A 115 -0.90 -9.27 -3.99
N VAL A 116 0.31 -8.75 -4.30
CA VAL A 116 0.49 -7.33 -4.61
C VAL A 116 -0.28 -6.94 -5.86
N TYR A 117 -0.23 -7.74 -6.92
CA TYR A 117 -0.94 -7.44 -8.16
C TYR A 117 -2.46 -7.44 -7.97
N SER A 118 -2.99 -8.34 -7.14
CA SER A 118 -4.42 -8.36 -6.80
C SER A 118 -4.83 -7.10 -6.03
N LEU A 119 -4.02 -6.66 -5.07
CA LEU A 119 -4.26 -5.42 -4.32
C LEU A 119 -4.17 -4.18 -5.21
N VAL A 120 -3.15 -4.12 -6.07
CA VAL A 120 -2.98 -3.04 -7.06
C VAL A 120 -4.20 -3.00 -8.00
N SER A 121 -4.64 -4.15 -8.50
CA SER A 121 -5.83 -4.23 -9.35
C SER A 121 -7.09 -3.76 -8.63
N ALA A 122 -7.28 -4.13 -7.37
CA ALA A 122 -8.44 -3.70 -6.58
C ALA A 122 -8.48 -2.19 -6.36
N ILE A 123 -7.32 -1.54 -6.27
CA ILE A 123 -7.22 -0.07 -6.15
C ILE A 123 -7.39 0.60 -7.51
N HIS A 124 -6.68 0.11 -8.54
CA HIS A 124 -6.66 0.71 -9.88
C HIS A 124 -8.01 0.60 -10.60
N PHE A 125 -8.68 -0.56 -10.52
CA PHE A 125 -9.92 -0.82 -11.27
C PHE A 125 -11.20 -0.50 -10.49
N LYS A 126 -11.09 0.17 -9.37
CA LYS A 126 -12.25 0.59 -8.58
C LYS A 126 -12.94 1.84 -9.15
N ARG A 127 -12.68 2.14 -10.37
CA ARG A 127 -13.28 3.25 -11.11
C ARG A 127 -14.62 2.87 -11.71
#